data_af4ee8d5fc56c8f0a3453b5ea42ca412
#
_entry.id   af4ee8d5fc56c8f0a3453b5ea42ca412
#
_cell.length_a   1.000
_cell.length_b   1.000
_cell.length_c   1.000
_cell.angle_alpha   90.00
_cell.angle_beta   90.00
_cell.angle_gamma   90.00
#
_symmetry.space_group_name_H-M   'P 1'
#
loop_
_entity.id
_entity.type
_entity.pdbx_description
1 polymer ?
#
loop_
_entity_poly.entity_id
_entity_poly.type
_entity_poly.pdbx_seq_one_letter_code
_entity_poly.pdbx_strand_id
1 'polypeptide(L)'
;MARKISQGVSRREFVKIAGAGTLAAGMGPAFLYQKGPQKTLKIIQWSHFVPAYDKEWFDTVFTKQWGEKHNTNVIVDHISLTEIPARAAAEVSAQQGHDLCMFLSPPAAYEKQVIDHREIYEEVQRKHGKPIDLAVKSTLNPKTNKYFAFSDSYVPDPGNWRKDLWSDVGYPNGPDNYDQLLDGARKIRQKQGNPCGIGLSQELDTNMAMRALMWSFGASEQDENGNVVINSKNTIEALKFMKQLYKDTETPEVFTWDPSSNNRAMLAGKASFVENAISITREAEVKKMDIGKQIMISHALAGPKARLASEHVMSCYVIWKFAQNKEGAQQFLVDFIDSFHDAFKASGFYNFPCFPSTAPNLKEEISNDPKADPPDKYKVLSDVLDWATNVGHPGYATAAVDEVFNTFVIPTMFAKVARDQETPENAAAAAEKEVRRIFDKWKTA
;
A
#
# COMPACT_ATOMS: atom_id res chain seq x y z
N MET A 1 -34.90 1.33 -53.32
CA MET A 1 -34.20 2.11 -54.36
C MET A 1 -32.90 2.64 -53.82
N ALA A 2 -31.86 2.11 -54.38
CA ALA A 2 -30.58 2.67 -54.82
C ALA A 2 -29.60 3.22 -53.73
N ARG A 3 -28.57 2.39 -53.56
CA ARG A 3 -27.21 2.67 -53.03
C ARG A 3 -26.57 3.90 -53.67
N LYS A 4 -25.78 4.65 -52.90
CA LYS A 4 -24.58 5.33 -53.40
C LYS A 4 -23.37 5.00 -52.56
N ILE A 5 -22.42 4.38 -53.18
CA ILE A 5 -21.09 4.00 -52.75
C ILE A 5 -20.21 5.27 -52.80
N SER A 6 -19.52 5.59 -51.73
CA SER A 6 -18.44 6.59 -51.77
C SER A 6 -17.12 5.90 -52.12
N GLN A 7 -16.54 6.28 -53.25
CA GLN A 7 -15.26 5.81 -53.75
C GLN A 7 -14.12 6.40 -52.94
N GLY A 8 -13.22 5.52 -52.48
CA GLY A 8 -11.97 5.91 -51.83
C GLY A 8 -10.94 6.46 -52.83
N VAL A 9 -10.27 7.51 -52.46
CA VAL A 9 -9.17 8.14 -53.22
C VAL A 9 -7.97 7.20 -53.24
N SER A 10 -7.42 6.90 -54.42
CA SER A 10 -6.31 5.97 -54.59
C SER A 10 -4.96 6.60 -54.22
N ARG A 11 -4.03 5.76 -53.75
CA ARG A 11 -2.67 6.12 -53.37
C ARG A 11 -1.86 6.88 -54.45
N ARG A 12 -2.31 6.87 -55.68
CA ARG A 12 -1.67 7.56 -56.81
C ARG A 12 -2.04 9.05 -56.94
N GLU A 13 -3.15 9.50 -56.38
CA GLU A 13 -3.56 10.89 -56.43
C GLU A 13 -2.94 11.73 -55.32
N PHE A 14 -2.51 11.13 -54.22
CA PHE A 14 -1.84 11.84 -53.14
C PHE A 14 -0.42 12.31 -53.49
N VAL A 15 0.23 11.71 -54.48
CA VAL A 15 1.61 12.01 -54.87
C VAL A 15 1.67 13.17 -55.90
N LYS A 16 0.57 13.63 -56.48
CA LYS A 16 0.56 14.68 -57.51
C LYS A 16 0.34 16.10 -57.00
N ILE A 17 0.10 16.28 -55.71
CA ILE A 17 -0.13 17.64 -55.13
C ILE A 17 1.14 18.24 -54.45
N ALA A 18 2.23 17.48 -54.39
CA ALA A 18 3.48 17.94 -53.78
C ALA A 18 4.56 18.35 -54.78
N GLY A 19 4.19 19.00 -55.84
CA GLY A 19 5.17 19.47 -56.87
C GLY A 19 4.74 20.70 -57.60
N ALA A 20 5.00 21.90 -57.04
CA ALA A 20 5.42 23.13 -57.74
C ALA A 20 5.30 24.34 -56.80
N GLY A 21 6.41 24.99 -56.52
CA GLY A 21 6.43 26.28 -55.81
C GLY A 21 7.78 26.61 -55.21
N THR A 22 8.78 26.80 -56.08
CA THR A 22 10.04 27.47 -55.74
C THR A 22 9.79 28.94 -55.48
N LEU A 23 10.13 29.43 -54.27
CA LEU A 23 10.55 30.81 -54.01
C LEU A 23 11.60 30.79 -52.90
N ALA A 24 12.81 31.12 -53.26
CA ALA A 24 13.95 31.33 -52.40
C ALA A 24 13.81 32.63 -51.63
N ALA A 25 13.91 32.57 -50.30
CA ALA A 25 14.32 33.72 -49.52
C ALA A 25 14.98 33.17 -48.22
N GLY A 26 16.21 33.61 -47.99
CA GLY A 26 17.15 33.19 -46.97
C GLY A 26 16.61 32.99 -45.54
N MET A 27 16.75 31.76 -45.07
CA MET A 27 16.78 31.43 -43.66
C MET A 27 18.04 30.58 -43.45
N GLY A 28 18.91 31.08 -42.53
CA GLY A 28 20.06 30.34 -42.08
C GLY A 28 19.69 28.92 -41.60
N PRO A 29 20.66 28.01 -41.43
CA PRO A 29 20.38 26.64 -41.08
C PRO A 29 19.69 26.59 -39.73
N ALA A 30 18.37 26.45 -39.73
CA ALA A 30 17.67 25.98 -38.58
C ALA A 30 18.22 24.56 -38.32
N PHE A 31 19.10 24.43 -37.35
CA PHE A 31 19.42 23.15 -36.76
C PHE A 31 18.10 22.57 -36.23
N LEU A 32 17.43 21.79 -37.06
CA LEU A 32 16.43 20.85 -36.59
C LEU A 32 17.19 19.90 -35.68
N TYR A 33 17.11 20.19 -34.39
CA TYR A 33 17.53 19.24 -33.35
C TYR A 33 16.65 17.99 -33.54
N GLN A 34 17.15 17.05 -34.31
CA GLN A 34 16.50 15.74 -34.45
C GLN A 34 16.58 15.11 -33.07
N LYS A 35 15.47 15.21 -32.28
CA LYS A 35 15.33 14.43 -31.06
C LYS A 35 15.61 12.99 -31.46
N GLY A 36 16.58 12.37 -30.82
CA GLY A 36 16.83 10.92 -30.97
C GLY A 36 15.54 10.11 -30.79
N PRO A 37 15.52 8.83 -31.16
CA PRO A 37 14.33 8.02 -31.00
C PRO A 37 13.85 8.08 -29.53
N GLN A 38 12.56 8.37 -29.36
CA GLN A 38 11.94 8.49 -28.04
C GLN A 38 12.05 7.15 -27.31
N LYS A 39 12.64 7.15 -26.11
CA LYS A 39 12.66 5.98 -25.22
C LYS A 39 11.25 5.69 -24.72
N THR A 40 11.01 4.48 -24.26
CA THR A 40 9.75 4.12 -23.58
C THR A 40 10.06 3.64 -22.16
N LEU A 41 9.24 4.04 -21.20
CA LEU A 41 9.24 3.52 -19.83
C LEU A 41 7.84 2.95 -19.53
N LYS A 42 7.78 1.66 -19.19
CA LYS A 42 6.52 0.97 -18.89
C LYS A 42 6.43 0.69 -17.41
N ILE A 43 5.32 1.08 -16.78
CA ILE A 43 5.11 1.02 -15.33
C ILE A 43 3.82 0.27 -15.04
N ILE A 44 3.87 -0.73 -14.14
CA ILE A 44 2.67 -1.22 -13.44
C ILE A 44 2.49 -0.38 -12.19
N GLN A 45 1.30 0.17 -12.07
CA GLN A 45 0.86 0.95 -10.91
C GLN A 45 -0.48 0.40 -10.42
N TRP A 46 -0.73 0.36 -9.12
CA TRP A 46 -2.07 0.06 -8.63
C TRP A 46 -3.02 1.24 -8.87
N SER A 47 -4.30 0.93 -9.00
CA SER A 47 -5.34 1.97 -9.06
C SER A 47 -5.55 2.54 -7.66
N HIS A 48 -5.11 3.77 -7.44
CA HIS A 48 -5.05 4.39 -6.11
C HIS A 48 -6.44 4.58 -5.49
N PHE A 49 -6.58 4.32 -4.17
CA PHE A 49 -7.85 4.54 -3.44
C PHE A 49 -8.28 6.00 -3.38
N VAL A 50 -7.36 6.94 -3.57
CA VAL A 50 -7.66 8.36 -3.80
C VAL A 50 -7.51 8.65 -5.29
N PRO A 51 -8.61 8.61 -6.09
CA PRO A 51 -8.52 8.67 -7.56
C PRO A 51 -7.89 9.95 -8.12
N ALA A 52 -7.90 11.04 -7.34
CA ALA A 52 -7.25 12.29 -7.73
C ALA A 52 -5.72 12.12 -7.85
N TYR A 53 -5.11 11.23 -7.06
CA TYR A 53 -3.69 10.95 -7.13
C TYR A 53 -3.29 10.49 -8.54
N ASP A 54 -3.96 9.48 -9.08
CA ASP A 54 -3.67 8.97 -10.43
C ASP A 54 -4.07 10.01 -11.50
N LYS A 55 -5.34 10.43 -11.49
CA LYS A 55 -5.95 11.16 -12.61
C LYS A 55 -5.54 12.63 -12.70
N GLU A 56 -5.32 13.28 -11.55
CA GLU A 56 -5.08 14.73 -11.51
C GLU A 56 -3.60 15.08 -11.33
N TRP A 57 -2.78 14.12 -10.86
CA TRP A 57 -1.37 14.38 -10.61
C TRP A 57 -0.43 13.35 -11.27
N PHE A 58 -0.48 12.07 -10.90
CA PHE A 58 0.53 11.10 -11.35
C PHE A 58 0.58 10.98 -12.88
N ASP A 59 -0.55 10.67 -13.52
CA ASP A 59 -0.61 10.44 -14.97
C ASP A 59 -0.57 11.74 -15.79
N THR A 60 -1.18 12.81 -15.27
CA THR A 60 -1.43 14.03 -16.06
C THR A 60 -0.42 15.12 -15.82
N VAL A 61 0.29 15.12 -14.69
CA VAL A 61 1.29 16.11 -14.33
C VAL A 61 2.67 15.47 -14.27
N PHE A 62 2.89 14.58 -13.29
CA PHE A 62 4.25 14.08 -13.03
C PHE A 62 4.81 13.24 -14.20
N THR A 63 4.13 12.17 -14.60
CA THR A 63 4.64 11.27 -15.66
C THR A 63 4.78 11.99 -17.00
N LYS A 64 3.87 12.93 -17.29
CA LYS A 64 3.92 13.73 -18.53
C LYS A 64 5.10 14.67 -18.53
N GLN A 65 5.28 15.47 -17.48
CA GLN A 65 6.41 16.42 -17.37
C GLN A 65 7.74 15.69 -17.36
N TRP A 66 7.81 14.57 -16.62
CA TRP A 66 9.00 13.72 -16.58
C TRP A 66 9.34 13.16 -17.97
N GLY A 67 8.33 12.64 -18.68
CA GLY A 67 8.49 12.10 -20.03
C GLY A 67 8.98 13.15 -21.03
N GLU A 68 8.43 14.36 -20.98
CA GLU A 68 8.86 15.50 -21.81
C GLU A 68 10.33 15.90 -21.50
N LYS A 69 10.68 16.01 -20.21
CA LYS A 69 12.04 16.34 -19.73
C LYS A 69 13.08 15.32 -20.20
N HIS A 70 12.74 14.02 -20.17
CA HIS A 70 13.65 12.92 -20.46
C HIS A 70 13.52 12.34 -21.88
N ASN A 71 12.73 12.98 -22.76
CA ASN A 71 12.41 12.47 -24.11
C ASN A 71 11.98 11.00 -24.09
N THR A 72 11.10 10.66 -23.13
CA THR A 72 10.64 9.30 -22.85
C THR A 72 9.12 9.24 -22.91
N ASN A 73 8.57 8.25 -23.62
CA ASN A 73 7.15 7.93 -23.57
C ASN A 73 6.88 7.07 -22.34
N VAL A 74 6.19 7.62 -21.34
CA VAL A 74 5.81 6.87 -20.12
C VAL A 74 4.44 6.25 -20.35
N ILE A 75 4.36 4.93 -20.17
CA ILE A 75 3.14 4.14 -20.25
C ILE A 75 2.88 3.58 -18.86
N VAL A 76 1.73 3.90 -18.27
CA VAL A 76 1.31 3.44 -16.95
C VAL A 76 0.10 2.52 -17.11
N ASP A 77 0.26 1.27 -16.70
CA ASP A 77 -0.84 0.31 -16.61
C ASP A 77 -1.34 0.29 -15.16
N HIS A 78 -2.51 0.91 -14.92
CA HIS A 78 -3.20 0.85 -13.63
C HIS A 78 -4.00 -0.45 -13.51
N ILE A 79 -3.69 -1.25 -12.50
CA ILE A 79 -4.39 -2.52 -12.24
C ILE A 79 -4.91 -2.57 -10.79
N SER A 80 -5.83 -3.49 -10.54
CA SER A 80 -6.31 -3.74 -9.17
C SER A 80 -5.17 -4.26 -8.28
N LEU A 81 -5.17 -3.86 -7.02
CA LEU A 81 -4.17 -4.32 -6.04
C LEU A 81 -4.08 -5.85 -5.96
N THR A 82 -5.21 -6.55 -6.13
CA THR A 82 -5.27 -8.02 -6.08
C THR A 82 -4.70 -8.70 -7.33
N GLU A 83 -4.53 -7.97 -8.43
CA GLU A 83 -4.00 -8.50 -9.70
C GLU A 83 -2.48 -8.34 -9.80
N ILE A 84 -1.86 -7.45 -9.02
CA ILE A 84 -0.41 -7.17 -9.08
C ILE A 84 0.44 -8.44 -8.93
N PRO A 85 0.23 -9.32 -7.91
CA PRO A 85 1.05 -10.51 -7.75
C PRO A 85 0.99 -11.46 -8.94
N ALA A 86 -0.21 -11.67 -9.50
CA ALA A 86 -0.39 -12.55 -10.66
C ALA A 86 0.26 -11.96 -11.92
N ARG A 87 0.13 -10.65 -12.13
CA ARG A 87 0.75 -9.95 -13.25
C ARG A 87 2.27 -9.99 -13.16
N ALA A 88 2.84 -9.69 -12.01
CA ALA A 88 4.27 -9.76 -11.76
C ALA A 88 4.84 -11.18 -12.03
N ALA A 89 4.16 -12.21 -11.51
CA ALA A 89 4.57 -13.60 -11.73
C ALA A 89 4.54 -13.99 -13.22
N ALA A 90 3.53 -13.53 -13.97
CA ALA A 90 3.42 -13.78 -15.42
C ALA A 90 4.56 -13.11 -16.19
N GLU A 91 4.91 -11.86 -15.88
CA GLU A 91 6.00 -11.14 -16.55
C GLU A 91 7.38 -11.72 -16.21
N VAL A 92 7.59 -12.12 -14.96
CA VAL A 92 8.81 -12.84 -14.56
C VAL A 92 8.94 -14.17 -15.28
N SER A 93 7.86 -14.93 -15.41
CA SER A 93 7.86 -16.19 -16.17
C SER A 93 8.17 -15.98 -17.66
N ALA A 94 7.63 -14.92 -18.24
CA ALA A 94 7.84 -14.56 -19.65
C ALA A 94 9.19 -13.87 -19.92
N GLN A 95 9.89 -13.38 -18.87
CA GLN A 95 11.10 -12.55 -18.95
C GLN A 95 10.91 -11.31 -19.85
N GLN A 96 9.71 -10.75 -19.84
CA GLN A 96 9.33 -9.54 -20.58
C GLN A 96 8.10 -8.89 -19.98
N GLY A 97 7.91 -7.59 -20.22
CA GLY A 97 6.75 -6.83 -19.76
C GLY A 97 7.10 -5.39 -19.46
N HIS A 98 6.79 -4.95 -18.25
CA HIS A 98 7.07 -3.60 -17.77
C HIS A 98 8.53 -3.45 -17.33
N ASP A 99 8.99 -2.21 -17.24
CA ASP A 99 10.32 -1.89 -16.70
C ASP A 99 10.27 -1.77 -15.17
N LEU A 100 9.20 -1.16 -14.67
CA LEU A 100 8.96 -0.84 -13.26
C LEU A 100 7.63 -1.43 -12.82
N CYS A 101 7.61 -2.09 -11.68
CA CYS A 101 6.40 -2.65 -11.08
C CYS A 101 6.28 -2.21 -9.62
N MET A 102 5.15 -1.65 -9.24
CA MET A 102 4.81 -1.29 -7.87
C MET A 102 4.09 -2.45 -7.18
N PHE A 103 4.56 -2.80 -5.98
CA PHE A 103 3.89 -3.70 -5.03
C PHE A 103 3.38 -2.91 -3.83
N LEU A 104 2.40 -3.46 -3.13
CA LEU A 104 1.79 -2.87 -1.93
C LEU A 104 2.28 -3.51 -0.62
N SER A 105 3.16 -4.49 -0.74
CA SER A 105 3.89 -5.13 0.34
C SER A 105 5.29 -5.49 -0.15
N PRO A 106 6.26 -5.73 0.74
CA PRO A 106 7.64 -6.02 0.36
C PRO A 106 7.77 -7.27 -0.53
N PRO A 107 8.19 -7.15 -1.82
CA PRO A 107 8.23 -8.25 -2.77
C PRO A 107 9.56 -9.02 -2.72
N ALA A 108 10.00 -9.43 -1.54
CA ALA A 108 11.33 -10.01 -1.32
C ALA A 108 11.54 -11.36 -2.04
N ALA A 109 10.47 -12.09 -2.36
CA ALA A 109 10.53 -13.32 -3.14
C ALA A 109 11.09 -13.10 -4.56
N TYR A 110 11.02 -11.87 -5.07
CA TYR A 110 11.56 -11.51 -6.40
C TYR A 110 13.00 -11.02 -6.37
N GLU A 111 13.72 -11.07 -5.25
CA GLU A 111 15.09 -10.54 -5.12
C GLU A 111 16.04 -10.98 -6.26
N LYS A 112 15.92 -12.24 -6.71
CA LYS A 112 16.77 -12.77 -7.80
C LYS A 112 16.38 -12.25 -9.19
N GLN A 113 15.17 -11.71 -9.35
CA GLN A 113 14.62 -11.25 -10.63
C GLN A 113 14.79 -9.75 -10.87
N VAL A 114 15.18 -9.01 -9.84
CA VAL A 114 15.29 -7.55 -9.86
C VAL A 114 16.74 -7.09 -9.81
N ILE A 115 17.00 -5.84 -10.21
CA ILE A 115 18.30 -5.19 -10.01
C ILE A 115 18.57 -4.96 -8.51
N ASP A 116 19.79 -4.53 -8.13
CA ASP A 116 20.01 -3.92 -6.82
C ASP A 116 19.59 -2.45 -6.89
N HIS A 117 18.66 -2.03 -6.03
CA HIS A 117 18.17 -0.64 -5.99
C HIS A 117 19.04 0.27 -5.12
N ARG A 118 20.22 -0.18 -4.69
CA ARG A 118 21.15 0.55 -3.82
C ARG A 118 21.50 1.92 -4.38
N GLU A 119 21.85 2.01 -5.67
CA GLU A 119 22.23 3.28 -6.30
C GLU A 119 21.10 4.32 -6.23
N ILE A 120 19.83 3.88 -6.32
CA ILE A 120 18.67 4.77 -6.16
C ILE A 120 18.61 5.30 -4.73
N TYR A 121 18.74 4.40 -3.73
CA TYR A 121 18.76 4.82 -2.32
C TYR A 121 19.92 5.77 -2.00
N GLU A 122 21.13 5.50 -2.51
CA GLU A 122 22.30 6.34 -2.30
C GLU A 122 22.11 7.74 -2.92
N GLU A 123 21.58 7.81 -4.14
CA GLU A 123 21.31 9.09 -4.83
C GLU A 123 20.23 9.90 -4.10
N VAL A 124 19.12 9.26 -3.74
CA VAL A 124 18.04 9.91 -3.00
C VAL A 124 18.51 10.33 -1.61
N GLN A 125 19.27 9.47 -0.92
CA GLN A 125 19.83 9.80 0.41
C GLN A 125 20.78 11.01 0.36
N ARG A 126 21.56 11.14 -0.71
CA ARG A 126 22.46 12.29 -0.89
C ARG A 126 21.68 13.61 -1.03
N LYS A 127 20.47 13.58 -1.63
CA LYS A 127 19.61 14.74 -1.83
C LYS A 127 18.70 15.03 -0.63
N HIS A 128 18.11 13.99 -0.07
CA HIS A 128 16.99 14.08 0.87
C HIS A 128 17.27 13.48 2.26
N GLY A 129 18.50 13.02 2.52
CA GLY A 129 18.84 12.39 3.79
C GLY A 129 18.38 10.94 3.88
N LYS A 130 18.56 10.33 5.05
CA LYS A 130 18.31 8.89 5.24
C LYS A 130 16.82 8.56 5.16
N PRO A 131 16.47 7.39 4.57
CA PRO A 131 15.13 6.85 4.68
C PRO A 131 14.84 6.43 6.13
N ILE A 132 13.56 6.31 6.47
CA ILE A 132 13.11 5.75 7.74
C ILE A 132 13.46 4.26 7.85
N ASP A 133 13.64 3.76 9.07
CA ASP A 133 13.98 2.34 9.32
C ASP A 133 12.93 1.37 8.76
N LEU A 134 11.66 1.75 8.80
CA LEU A 134 10.56 0.98 8.22
C LEU A 134 10.82 0.71 6.72
N ALA A 135 11.23 1.71 5.93
CA ALA A 135 11.54 1.55 4.51
C ALA A 135 12.76 0.62 4.30
N VAL A 136 13.80 0.78 5.12
CA VAL A 136 15.00 -0.07 5.02
C VAL A 136 14.66 -1.52 5.34
N LYS A 137 13.94 -1.78 6.44
CA LYS A 137 13.56 -3.14 6.84
C LYS A 137 12.60 -3.81 5.86
N SER A 138 11.83 -3.02 5.10
CA SER A 138 10.90 -3.50 4.09
C SER A 138 11.55 -3.82 2.73
N THR A 139 12.76 -3.33 2.45
CA THR A 139 13.33 -3.40 1.09
C THR A 139 14.75 -3.96 1.01
N LEU A 140 15.42 -4.11 2.16
CA LEU A 140 16.79 -4.64 2.24
C LEU A 140 16.77 -6.10 2.69
N ASN A 141 17.48 -6.97 1.95
CA ASN A 141 17.84 -8.28 2.47
C ASN A 141 19.18 -8.16 3.26
N PRO A 142 19.16 -8.31 4.58
CA PRO A 142 20.38 -8.12 5.39
C PRO A 142 21.44 -9.19 5.16
N LYS A 143 21.08 -10.38 4.62
CA LYS A 143 22.03 -11.47 4.34
C LYS A 143 22.82 -11.24 3.07
N THR A 144 22.17 -10.80 2.01
CA THR A 144 22.80 -10.51 0.71
C THR A 144 23.28 -9.07 0.61
N ASN A 145 22.85 -8.21 1.56
CA ASN A 145 23.06 -6.78 1.55
C ASN A 145 22.53 -6.10 0.27
N LYS A 146 21.45 -6.65 -0.32
CA LYS A 146 20.81 -6.15 -1.54
C LYS A 146 19.50 -5.46 -1.23
N TYR A 147 19.29 -4.27 -1.80
CA TYR A 147 17.96 -3.66 -1.86
C TYR A 147 17.18 -4.30 -2.99
N PHE A 148 16.25 -5.21 -2.65
CA PHE A 148 15.42 -5.91 -3.63
C PHE A 148 14.26 -5.05 -4.16
N ALA A 149 13.98 -3.91 -3.55
CA ALA A 149 13.00 -2.93 -3.98
C ALA A 149 13.45 -1.53 -3.55
N PHE A 150 12.79 -0.50 -4.09
CA PHE A 150 12.87 0.87 -3.61
C PHE A 150 11.50 1.30 -3.10
N SER A 151 11.44 1.96 -1.95
CA SER A 151 10.18 2.49 -1.42
C SER A 151 10.21 4.00 -1.33
N ASP A 152 9.16 4.63 -1.88
CA ASP A 152 8.90 6.05 -1.82
C ASP A 152 8.06 6.43 -0.61
N SER A 153 7.09 5.57 -0.27
CA SER A 153 6.05 5.87 0.70
C SER A 153 5.56 4.63 1.44
N TYR A 154 4.94 4.89 2.57
CA TYR A 154 4.14 3.94 3.32
C TYR A 154 2.79 4.56 3.68
N VAL A 155 1.82 3.73 4.00
CA VAL A 155 0.50 4.16 4.43
C VAL A 155 0.29 3.77 5.89
N PRO A 156 -0.06 4.71 6.79
CA PRO A 156 -0.43 4.37 8.17
C PRO A 156 -1.68 3.50 8.26
N ASP A 157 -1.74 2.65 9.29
CA ASP A 157 -2.88 1.78 9.58
C ASP A 157 -3.54 2.14 10.93
N PRO A 158 -4.28 3.26 11.00
CA PRO A 158 -4.97 3.70 12.21
C PRO A 158 -6.28 2.95 12.44
N GLY A 159 -6.83 3.07 13.65
CA GLY A 159 -8.22 2.75 13.90
C GLY A 159 -9.16 3.82 13.31
N ASN A 160 -10.21 3.39 12.63
CA ASN A 160 -11.31 4.24 12.18
C ASN A 160 -12.56 3.94 13.02
N TRP A 161 -13.14 4.91 13.68
CA TRP A 161 -14.20 4.69 14.64
C TRP A 161 -15.34 5.72 14.54
N ARG A 162 -16.55 5.32 14.90
CA ARG A 162 -17.77 6.14 14.87
C ARG A 162 -17.95 6.94 16.15
N LYS A 163 -17.67 8.24 16.10
CA LYS A 163 -17.74 9.17 17.25
C LYS A 163 -19.10 9.13 17.95
N ASP A 164 -20.17 9.14 17.20
CA ASP A 164 -21.53 9.08 17.75
C ASP A 164 -21.78 7.79 18.55
N LEU A 165 -21.39 6.63 18.02
CA LEU A 165 -21.59 5.35 18.66
C LEU A 165 -20.71 5.17 19.90
N TRP A 166 -19.44 5.52 19.78
CA TRP A 166 -18.45 5.35 20.85
C TRP A 166 -18.67 6.33 22.00
N SER A 167 -19.07 7.59 21.72
CA SER A 167 -19.40 8.56 22.77
C SER A 167 -20.60 8.12 23.59
N ASP A 168 -21.60 7.50 22.95
CA ASP A 168 -22.84 7.04 23.60
C ASP A 168 -22.63 5.87 24.58
N VAL A 169 -21.46 5.20 24.51
CA VAL A 169 -21.08 4.11 25.43
C VAL A 169 -19.91 4.46 26.37
N GLY A 170 -19.55 5.76 26.46
CA GLY A 170 -18.58 6.28 27.42
C GLY A 170 -17.14 6.39 26.90
N TYR A 171 -16.95 6.28 25.59
CA TYR A 171 -15.64 6.45 24.93
C TYR A 171 -15.67 7.62 23.93
N PRO A 172 -15.71 8.89 24.38
CA PRO A 172 -15.85 10.05 23.50
C PRO A 172 -14.64 10.29 22.58
N ASN A 173 -13.50 9.68 22.87
CA ASN A 173 -12.28 9.74 22.09
C ASN A 173 -11.97 8.43 21.33
N GLY A 174 -12.94 7.51 21.26
CA GLY A 174 -12.75 6.18 20.70
C GLY A 174 -11.94 5.24 21.61
N PRO A 175 -11.64 4.03 21.14
CA PRO A 175 -10.79 3.09 21.88
C PRO A 175 -9.31 3.45 21.74
N ASP A 176 -8.56 3.41 22.85
CA ASP A 176 -7.12 3.62 22.88
C ASP A 176 -6.33 2.30 22.91
N ASN A 177 -6.97 1.23 23.37
CA ASN A 177 -6.36 -0.08 23.50
C ASN A 177 -7.36 -1.19 23.20
N TYR A 178 -6.88 -2.43 23.06
CA TYR A 178 -7.70 -3.58 22.72
C TYR A 178 -8.77 -3.91 23.79
N ASP A 179 -8.51 -3.67 25.08
CA ASP A 179 -9.51 -3.89 26.14
C ASP A 179 -10.68 -2.91 26.00
N GLN A 180 -10.39 -1.64 25.73
CA GLN A 180 -11.41 -0.63 25.43
C GLN A 180 -12.16 -0.93 24.13
N LEU A 181 -11.46 -1.44 23.11
CA LEU A 181 -12.12 -1.89 21.88
C LEU A 181 -13.15 -2.96 22.18
N LEU A 182 -12.77 -4.01 22.91
CA LEU A 182 -13.68 -5.12 23.26
C LEU A 182 -14.87 -4.65 24.09
N ASP A 183 -14.63 -3.86 25.15
CA ASP A 183 -15.68 -3.37 26.05
C ASP A 183 -16.64 -2.42 25.31
N GLY A 184 -16.12 -1.41 24.61
CA GLY A 184 -16.93 -0.43 23.88
C GLY A 184 -17.71 -1.04 22.72
N ALA A 185 -17.06 -1.87 21.90
CA ALA A 185 -17.73 -2.55 20.78
C ALA A 185 -18.84 -3.49 21.24
N ARG A 186 -18.65 -4.19 22.37
CA ARG A 186 -19.69 -5.02 23.00
C ARG A 186 -20.90 -4.18 23.41
N LYS A 187 -20.68 -3.05 24.09
CA LYS A 187 -21.75 -2.13 24.50
C LYS A 187 -22.50 -1.56 23.29
N ILE A 188 -21.76 -1.15 22.23
CA ILE A 188 -22.34 -0.66 20.98
C ILE A 188 -23.18 -1.77 20.33
N ARG A 189 -22.64 -2.96 20.22
CA ARG A 189 -23.35 -4.11 19.63
C ARG A 189 -24.66 -4.39 20.34
N GLN A 190 -24.66 -4.36 21.67
CA GLN A 190 -25.86 -4.61 22.50
C GLN A 190 -26.88 -3.49 22.41
N LYS A 191 -26.44 -2.22 22.41
CA LYS A 191 -27.32 -1.05 22.46
C LYS A 191 -27.85 -0.62 21.09
N GLN A 192 -27.02 -0.71 20.05
CA GLN A 192 -27.28 -0.12 18.74
C GLN A 192 -27.22 -1.13 17.58
N GLY A 193 -26.73 -2.35 17.84
CA GLY A 193 -26.64 -3.40 16.83
C GLY A 193 -25.44 -3.31 15.88
N ASN A 194 -24.64 -2.22 15.94
CA ASN A 194 -23.49 -2.04 15.06
C ASN A 194 -22.33 -2.96 15.48
N PRO A 195 -21.81 -3.83 14.59
CA PRO A 195 -20.65 -4.65 14.88
C PRO A 195 -19.35 -3.86 14.86
N CYS A 196 -18.31 -4.40 15.52
CA CYS A 196 -16.93 -4.17 15.15
C CYS A 196 -16.67 -4.82 13.79
N GLY A 197 -15.72 -4.31 13.02
CA GLY A 197 -15.44 -4.79 11.67
C GLY A 197 -13.94 -4.95 11.44
N ILE A 198 -13.33 -6.00 12.02
CA ILE A 198 -11.98 -6.42 11.70
C ILE A 198 -12.06 -7.68 10.85
N GLY A 199 -11.45 -7.65 9.66
CA GLY A 199 -11.47 -8.77 8.72
C GLY A 199 -10.86 -10.05 9.30
N LEU A 200 -11.43 -11.21 8.94
CA LEU A 200 -10.91 -12.54 9.24
C LEU A 200 -10.90 -13.42 7.98
N SER A 201 -10.59 -12.82 6.84
CA SER A 201 -10.51 -13.45 5.52
C SER A 201 -9.06 -13.45 5.00
N GLN A 202 -8.85 -14.05 3.83
CA GLN A 202 -7.54 -14.09 3.18
C GLN A 202 -7.39 -12.85 2.27
N GLU A 203 -7.14 -11.70 2.89
CA GLU A 203 -6.99 -10.42 2.20
C GLU A 203 -6.01 -9.50 2.94
N LEU A 204 -5.70 -8.34 2.34
CA LEU A 204 -4.63 -7.44 2.78
C LEU A 204 -4.87 -6.89 4.20
N ASP A 205 -6.04 -6.31 4.45
CA ASP A 205 -6.33 -5.61 5.71
C ASP A 205 -6.35 -6.58 6.89
N THR A 206 -6.87 -7.80 6.68
CA THR A 206 -6.79 -8.88 7.68
C THR A 206 -5.32 -9.25 7.98
N ASN A 207 -4.45 -9.29 6.96
CA ASN A 207 -3.02 -9.55 7.19
C ASN A 207 -2.40 -8.49 8.11
N MET A 208 -2.74 -7.21 7.90
CA MET A 208 -2.21 -6.11 8.69
C MET A 208 -2.78 -6.09 10.11
N ALA A 209 -4.12 -6.16 10.26
CA ALA A 209 -4.78 -6.15 11.55
C ALA A 209 -4.36 -7.32 12.46
N MET A 210 -4.23 -8.53 11.91
CA MET A 210 -3.81 -9.70 12.72
C MET A 210 -2.34 -9.61 13.13
N ARG A 211 -1.47 -9.00 12.33
CA ARG A 211 -0.09 -8.70 12.72
C ARG A 211 -0.03 -7.62 13.80
N ALA A 212 -0.78 -6.53 13.63
CA ALA A 212 -0.89 -5.46 14.62
C ALA A 212 -1.29 -6.02 16.00
N LEU A 213 -2.33 -6.85 16.03
CA LEU A 213 -2.77 -7.54 17.23
C LEU A 213 -1.67 -8.42 17.81
N MET A 214 -1.04 -9.29 17.01
CA MET A 214 0.04 -10.18 17.48
C MET A 214 1.19 -9.38 18.09
N TRP A 215 1.71 -8.37 17.38
CA TRP A 215 2.83 -7.56 17.84
C TRP A 215 2.50 -6.79 19.11
N SER A 216 1.28 -6.24 19.20
CA SER A 216 0.81 -5.54 20.40
C SER A 216 0.68 -6.46 21.62
N PHE A 217 0.49 -7.77 21.40
CA PHE A 217 0.57 -8.80 22.44
C PHE A 217 2.00 -9.33 22.68
N GLY A 218 2.98 -8.85 21.92
CA GLY A 218 4.38 -9.27 22.01
C GLY A 218 4.67 -10.61 21.34
N ALA A 219 3.86 -10.97 20.33
CA ALA A 219 4.06 -12.13 19.48
C ALA A 219 4.53 -11.70 18.09
N SER A 220 5.17 -12.60 17.34
CA SER A 220 5.56 -12.39 15.95
C SER A 220 5.75 -13.72 15.22
N GLU A 221 5.79 -13.67 13.89
CA GLU A 221 6.13 -14.82 13.06
C GLU A 221 7.62 -15.17 13.13
N GLN A 222 8.48 -14.14 13.30
CA GLN A 222 9.93 -14.28 13.46
C GLN A 222 10.47 -13.35 14.55
N ASP A 223 11.66 -13.64 15.05
CA ASP A 223 12.44 -12.72 15.86
C ASP A 223 13.30 -11.77 15.00
N GLU A 224 14.07 -10.89 15.64
CA GLU A 224 14.97 -9.94 14.98
C GLU A 224 16.07 -10.63 14.12
N ASN A 225 16.39 -11.87 14.41
CA ASN A 225 17.40 -12.68 13.73
C ASN A 225 16.80 -13.57 12.62
N GLY A 226 15.47 -13.50 12.40
CA GLY A 226 14.77 -14.33 11.42
C GLY A 226 14.53 -15.78 11.87
N ASN A 227 14.52 -16.05 13.17
CA ASN A 227 14.08 -17.35 13.69
C ASN A 227 12.57 -17.38 13.84
N VAL A 228 11.95 -18.50 13.50
CA VAL A 228 10.49 -18.69 13.64
C VAL A 228 10.09 -18.78 15.11
N VAL A 229 9.20 -17.89 15.56
CA VAL A 229 8.74 -17.77 16.96
C VAL A 229 7.22 -17.66 17.09
N ILE A 230 6.47 -17.92 16.03
CA ILE A 230 5.00 -17.72 15.98
C ILE A 230 4.24 -18.59 17.01
N ASN A 231 4.73 -19.77 17.36
CA ASN A 231 4.12 -20.61 18.38
C ASN A 231 4.60 -20.21 19.77
N SER A 232 3.97 -19.19 20.32
CA SER A 232 4.31 -18.62 21.62
C SER A 232 3.08 -18.44 22.51
N LYS A 233 3.30 -18.31 23.81
CA LYS A 233 2.23 -17.96 24.76
C LYS A 233 1.52 -16.66 24.34
N ASN A 234 2.26 -15.67 23.86
CA ASN A 234 1.70 -14.38 23.43
C ASN A 234 0.82 -14.53 22.19
N THR A 235 1.20 -15.39 21.24
CA THR A 235 0.35 -15.74 20.08
C THR A 235 -0.96 -16.38 20.52
N ILE A 236 -0.90 -17.32 21.47
CA ILE A 236 -2.08 -17.98 22.01
C ILE A 236 -3.01 -16.97 22.68
N GLU A 237 -2.49 -16.02 23.45
CA GLU A 237 -3.31 -14.97 24.07
C GLU A 237 -3.93 -14.03 23.02
N ALA A 238 -3.20 -13.65 21.97
CA ALA A 238 -3.75 -12.86 20.85
C ALA A 238 -4.88 -13.62 20.14
N LEU A 239 -4.71 -14.91 19.90
CA LEU A 239 -5.75 -15.77 19.31
C LEU A 239 -7.01 -15.84 20.17
N LYS A 240 -6.85 -16.00 21.50
CA LYS A 240 -7.98 -15.99 22.45
C LYS A 240 -8.70 -14.66 22.45
N PHE A 241 -7.95 -13.55 22.44
CA PHE A 241 -8.52 -12.23 22.39
C PHE A 241 -9.34 -12.02 21.11
N MET A 242 -8.78 -12.31 19.93
CA MET A 242 -9.52 -12.14 18.67
C MET A 242 -10.76 -13.02 18.59
N LYS A 243 -10.68 -14.26 19.08
CA LYS A 243 -11.87 -15.14 19.20
C LYS A 243 -12.96 -14.49 20.04
N GLN A 244 -12.61 -13.91 21.18
CA GLN A 244 -13.56 -13.23 22.06
C GLN A 244 -14.13 -11.99 21.38
N LEU A 245 -13.29 -11.15 20.75
CA LEU A 245 -13.72 -9.96 20.01
C LEU A 245 -14.73 -10.34 18.92
N TYR A 246 -14.41 -11.35 18.09
CA TYR A 246 -15.32 -11.83 17.07
C TYR A 246 -16.66 -12.31 17.66
N LYS A 247 -16.63 -13.18 18.66
CA LYS A 247 -17.85 -13.76 19.25
C LYS A 247 -18.79 -12.70 19.84
N ASP A 248 -18.23 -11.68 20.47
CA ASP A 248 -18.99 -10.70 21.22
C ASP A 248 -19.42 -9.49 20.36
N THR A 249 -18.66 -9.18 19.31
CA THR A 249 -18.80 -7.88 18.65
C THR A 249 -18.95 -7.91 17.13
N GLU A 250 -18.56 -8.99 16.45
CA GLU A 250 -18.55 -9.05 14.99
C GLU A 250 -19.70 -9.90 14.40
N THR A 251 -19.74 -9.96 13.08
CA THR A 251 -20.66 -10.82 12.31
C THR A 251 -19.88 -11.78 11.42
N PRO A 252 -20.49 -12.91 10.97
CA PRO A 252 -19.83 -13.87 10.09
C PRO A 252 -19.35 -13.30 8.74
N GLU A 253 -19.83 -12.14 8.35
CA GLU A 253 -19.42 -11.47 7.10
C GLU A 253 -17.91 -11.19 7.02
N VAL A 254 -17.24 -10.97 8.18
CA VAL A 254 -15.79 -10.68 8.25
C VAL A 254 -14.92 -11.79 7.67
N PHE A 255 -15.44 -13.03 7.57
CA PHE A 255 -14.72 -14.15 6.96
C PHE A 255 -14.75 -14.17 5.42
N THR A 256 -15.50 -13.26 4.80
CA THR A 256 -15.65 -13.17 3.34
C THR A 256 -15.30 -11.78 2.82
N TRP A 257 -14.73 -10.94 3.65
CA TRP A 257 -14.34 -9.58 3.28
C TRP A 257 -13.23 -9.57 2.24
N ASP A 258 -13.30 -8.61 1.34
CA ASP A 258 -12.23 -8.17 0.45
C ASP A 258 -11.61 -6.85 0.99
N PRO A 259 -10.51 -6.35 0.44
CA PRO A 259 -9.81 -5.16 0.94
C PRO A 259 -10.64 -3.86 0.96
N SER A 260 -11.83 -3.84 0.36
CA SER A 260 -12.75 -2.69 0.38
C SER A 260 -13.98 -2.91 1.25
N SER A 261 -14.12 -4.06 1.89
CA SER A 261 -15.32 -4.42 2.65
C SER A 261 -15.48 -3.57 3.91
N ASN A 262 -14.39 -3.32 4.64
CA ASN A 262 -14.37 -2.44 5.80
C ASN A 262 -14.73 -0.99 5.45
N ASN A 263 -14.24 -0.46 4.30
CA ASN A 263 -14.64 0.85 3.77
C ASN A 263 -16.14 0.90 3.56
N ARG A 264 -16.69 -0.08 2.83
CA ARG A 264 -18.14 -0.15 2.57
C ARG A 264 -18.96 -0.26 3.84
N ALA A 265 -18.52 -1.08 4.80
CA ALA A 265 -19.22 -1.25 6.08
C ALA A 265 -19.24 0.04 6.90
N MET A 266 -18.12 0.75 7.00
CA MET A 266 -18.00 2.00 7.73
C MET A 266 -18.80 3.12 7.05
N LEU A 267 -18.65 3.31 5.74
CA LEU A 267 -19.36 4.35 4.98
C LEU A 267 -20.87 4.14 4.91
N ALA A 268 -21.32 2.89 4.95
CA ALA A 268 -22.73 2.55 5.06
C ALA A 268 -23.30 2.68 6.49
N GLY A 269 -22.48 3.10 7.47
CA GLY A 269 -22.89 3.24 8.87
C GLY A 269 -23.11 1.91 9.60
N LYS A 270 -22.68 0.80 9.02
CA LYS A 270 -22.89 -0.55 9.57
C LYS A 270 -21.84 -0.95 10.61
N ALA A 271 -20.60 -0.47 10.49
CA ALA A 271 -19.54 -0.79 11.45
C ALA A 271 -19.35 0.32 12.49
N SER A 272 -18.95 -0.06 13.70
CA SER A 272 -18.62 0.87 14.79
C SER A 272 -17.13 1.23 14.85
N PHE A 273 -16.27 0.30 14.45
CA PHE A 273 -14.82 0.41 14.39
C PHE A 273 -14.30 -0.48 13.26
N VAL A 274 -13.28 -0.04 12.57
CA VAL A 274 -12.47 -0.84 11.64
C VAL A 274 -11.01 -0.41 11.75
N GLU A 275 -10.07 -1.30 11.50
CA GLU A 275 -8.66 -0.99 11.29
C GLU A 275 -8.43 -0.86 9.79
N ASN A 276 -7.95 0.29 9.34
CA ASN A 276 -7.69 0.60 7.94
C ASN A 276 -7.00 1.95 7.82
N ALA A 277 -6.39 2.20 6.68
CA ALA A 277 -5.87 3.50 6.29
C ALA A 277 -6.96 4.59 6.26
N ILE A 278 -6.57 5.79 5.86
CA ILE A 278 -7.48 6.95 5.79
C ILE A 278 -8.35 7.00 4.51
N SER A 279 -8.33 5.96 3.68
CA SER A 279 -9.15 5.88 2.47
C SER A 279 -10.65 6.06 2.75
N ILE A 280 -11.13 5.53 3.87
CA ILE A 280 -12.52 5.66 4.32
C ILE A 280 -12.91 7.12 4.51
N THR A 281 -12.13 7.84 5.31
CA THR A 281 -12.42 9.25 5.63
C THR A 281 -12.24 10.14 4.39
N ARG A 282 -11.20 9.88 3.57
CA ARG A 282 -10.99 10.61 2.31
C ARG A 282 -12.12 10.40 1.31
N GLU A 283 -12.62 9.18 1.18
CA GLU A 283 -13.79 8.92 0.33
C GLU A 283 -15.02 9.67 0.82
N ALA A 284 -15.29 9.66 2.13
CA ALA A 284 -16.41 10.37 2.72
C ALA A 284 -16.31 11.90 2.49
N GLU A 285 -15.11 12.47 2.64
CA GLU A 285 -14.85 13.91 2.45
C GLU A 285 -15.02 14.33 0.98
N VAL A 286 -14.41 13.58 0.05
CA VAL A 286 -14.52 13.86 -1.40
C VAL A 286 -15.99 13.76 -1.87
N LYS A 287 -16.70 12.73 -1.40
CA LYS A 287 -18.11 12.52 -1.75
C LYS A 287 -19.08 13.35 -0.90
N LYS A 288 -18.58 14.16 0.05
CA LYS A 288 -19.37 14.98 0.98
C LYS A 288 -20.45 14.18 1.72
N MET A 289 -20.08 12.98 2.18
CA MET A 289 -20.98 12.10 2.92
C MET A 289 -21.13 12.57 4.37
N ASP A 290 -22.34 12.75 4.87
CA ASP A 290 -22.57 13.22 6.24
C ASP A 290 -21.97 12.30 7.32
N ILE A 291 -21.88 11.00 7.04
CA ILE A 291 -21.25 10.03 7.94
C ILE A 291 -19.76 10.33 8.17
N GLY A 292 -19.10 10.98 7.22
CA GLY A 292 -17.68 11.36 7.34
C GLY A 292 -17.37 12.25 8.55
N LYS A 293 -18.38 13.04 9.00
CA LYS A 293 -18.29 13.87 10.21
C LYS A 293 -18.28 13.04 11.50
N GLN A 294 -18.75 11.80 11.43
CA GLN A 294 -18.81 10.87 12.55
C GLN A 294 -17.66 9.85 12.53
N ILE A 295 -16.93 9.73 11.43
CA ILE A 295 -15.79 8.82 11.35
C ILE A 295 -14.52 9.56 11.76
N MET A 296 -13.95 9.13 12.88
CA MET A 296 -12.70 9.65 13.45
C MET A 296 -11.59 8.63 13.34
N ILE A 297 -10.35 9.08 13.53
CA ILE A 297 -9.16 8.25 13.47
C ILE A 297 -8.51 8.21 14.86
N SER A 298 -7.95 7.07 15.25
CA SER A 298 -7.13 6.89 16.45
C SER A 298 -5.73 6.41 16.07
N HIS A 299 -4.80 6.47 17.02
CA HIS A 299 -3.54 5.70 16.92
C HIS A 299 -3.82 4.21 16.74
N ALA A 300 -2.79 3.43 16.38
CA ALA A 300 -2.83 1.98 16.59
C ALA A 300 -3.26 1.65 18.02
N LEU A 301 -4.01 0.57 18.20
CA LEU A 301 -4.46 0.15 19.52
C LEU A 301 -3.30 -0.37 20.37
N ALA A 302 -3.22 0.07 21.62
CA ALA A 302 -2.27 -0.49 22.55
C ALA A 302 -2.71 -1.88 23.01
N GLY A 303 -1.80 -2.84 22.92
CA GLY A 303 -1.96 -4.15 23.54
C GLY A 303 -1.24 -4.22 24.90
N PRO A 304 -1.21 -5.39 25.54
CA PRO A 304 -0.60 -5.57 26.84
C PRO A 304 0.94 -5.42 26.82
N LYS A 305 1.57 -5.44 25.66
CA LYS A 305 3.04 -5.35 25.53
C LYS A 305 3.52 -4.15 24.74
N ALA A 306 2.78 -3.71 23.74
CA ALA A 306 3.18 -2.61 22.86
C ALA A 306 1.96 -1.92 22.25
N ARG A 307 2.18 -0.76 21.65
CA ARG A 307 1.29 -0.10 20.69
C ARG A 307 1.94 -0.23 19.32
N LEU A 308 1.50 -1.16 18.50
CA LEU A 308 2.07 -1.38 17.17
C LEU A 308 0.98 -1.69 16.15
N ALA A 309 1.12 -1.10 14.98
CA ALA A 309 0.42 -1.51 13.76
C ALA A 309 1.44 -1.76 12.66
N SER A 310 1.06 -2.52 11.64
CA SER A 310 1.81 -2.57 10.40
C SER A 310 1.67 -1.25 9.65
N GLU A 311 2.59 -0.98 8.72
CA GLU A 311 2.22 -0.14 7.59
C GLU A 311 1.04 -0.81 6.86
N HIS A 312 -0.01 -0.08 6.56
CA HIS A 312 -1.17 -0.61 5.82
C HIS A 312 -0.78 -1.00 4.40
N VAL A 313 0.04 -0.18 3.76
CA VAL A 313 0.66 -0.39 2.45
C VAL A 313 2.10 0.07 2.53
N MET A 314 3.00 -0.73 1.97
CA MET A 314 4.38 -0.33 1.66
C MET A 314 4.53 -0.24 0.16
N SER A 315 4.65 0.97 -0.37
CA SER A 315 4.87 1.19 -1.79
C SER A 315 6.28 0.72 -2.18
N CYS A 316 6.39 -0.47 -2.75
CA CYS A 316 7.66 -1.06 -3.13
C CYS A 316 7.78 -1.16 -4.64
N TYR A 317 8.64 -0.35 -5.23
CA TYR A 317 8.96 -0.42 -6.65
C TYR A 317 10.12 -1.39 -6.91
N VAL A 318 9.94 -2.26 -7.91
CA VAL A 318 11.01 -3.11 -8.42
C VAL A 318 11.30 -2.78 -9.88
N ILE A 319 12.59 -2.82 -10.24
CA ILE A 319 13.06 -2.75 -11.62
C ILE A 319 13.51 -4.16 -11.99
N TRP A 320 12.85 -4.73 -12.99
CA TRP A 320 13.14 -6.09 -13.43
C TRP A 320 14.51 -6.19 -14.11
N LYS A 321 15.20 -7.32 -13.97
CA LYS A 321 16.44 -7.58 -14.72
C LYS A 321 16.21 -7.63 -16.24
N PHE A 322 15.02 -8.01 -16.69
CA PHE A 322 14.61 -8.03 -18.09
C PHE A 322 14.10 -6.67 -18.61
N ALA A 323 13.96 -5.65 -17.74
CA ALA A 323 13.52 -4.32 -18.14
C ALA A 323 14.34 -3.76 -19.30
N GLN A 324 13.65 -3.12 -20.25
CA GLN A 324 14.27 -2.56 -21.45
C GLN A 324 14.84 -1.16 -21.20
N ASN A 325 14.32 -0.43 -20.23
CA ASN A 325 14.72 0.93 -19.87
C ASN A 325 15.05 1.06 -18.38
N LYS A 326 16.04 0.29 -17.91
CA LYS A 326 16.47 0.27 -16.49
C LYS A 326 16.93 1.65 -16.00
N GLU A 327 17.76 2.33 -16.81
CA GLU A 327 18.27 3.66 -16.49
C GLU A 327 17.13 4.68 -16.36
N GLY A 328 16.15 4.63 -17.27
CA GLY A 328 14.96 5.48 -17.20
C GLY A 328 14.13 5.18 -15.95
N ALA A 329 13.98 3.91 -15.58
CA ALA A 329 13.25 3.51 -14.38
C ALA A 329 13.97 3.98 -13.09
N GLN A 330 15.30 3.87 -13.02
CA GLN A 330 16.09 4.39 -11.89
C GLN A 330 15.96 5.93 -11.77
N GLN A 331 16.12 6.63 -12.88
CA GLN A 331 16.00 8.09 -12.90
C GLN A 331 14.58 8.55 -12.57
N PHE A 332 13.55 7.80 -13.01
CA PHE A 332 12.15 8.08 -12.69
C PHE A 332 11.91 8.03 -11.17
N LEU A 333 12.42 7.02 -10.48
CA LEU A 333 12.26 6.89 -9.03
C LEU A 333 13.00 8.00 -8.26
N VAL A 334 14.20 8.40 -8.71
CA VAL A 334 14.94 9.51 -8.10
C VAL A 334 14.18 10.83 -8.26
N ASP A 335 13.73 11.14 -9.49
CA ASP A 335 13.00 12.40 -9.78
C ASP A 335 11.59 12.38 -9.13
N PHE A 336 11.00 11.20 -8.92
CA PHE A 336 9.74 11.06 -8.19
C PHE A 336 9.88 11.53 -6.74
N ILE A 337 10.97 11.16 -6.08
CA ILE A 337 11.24 11.62 -4.71
C ILE A 337 11.50 13.12 -4.65
N ASP A 338 12.13 13.71 -5.67
CA ASP A 338 12.29 15.18 -5.77
C ASP A 338 10.92 15.92 -5.80
N SER A 339 9.85 15.22 -6.26
CA SER A 339 8.48 15.77 -6.36
C SER A 339 7.55 15.20 -5.27
N PHE A 340 8.08 14.52 -4.25
CA PHE A 340 7.26 13.72 -3.33
C PHE A 340 6.28 14.55 -2.49
N HIS A 341 6.59 15.81 -2.18
CA HIS A 341 5.64 16.68 -1.47
C HIS A 341 4.33 16.87 -2.25
N ASP A 342 4.42 16.99 -3.57
CA ASP A 342 3.24 17.08 -4.43
C ASP A 342 2.48 15.75 -4.47
N ALA A 343 3.19 14.62 -4.49
CA ALA A 343 2.61 13.28 -4.37
C ALA A 343 1.83 13.10 -3.05
N PHE A 344 2.43 13.52 -1.94
CA PHE A 344 1.80 13.49 -0.61
C PHE A 344 0.48 14.28 -0.58
N LYS A 345 0.49 15.51 -1.13
CA LYS A 345 -0.72 16.33 -1.24
C LYS A 345 -1.76 15.76 -2.19
N ALA A 346 -1.34 15.28 -3.36
CA ALA A 346 -2.22 14.70 -4.36
C ALA A 346 -2.91 13.43 -3.87
N SER A 347 -2.21 12.62 -3.05
CA SER A 347 -2.79 11.46 -2.38
C SER A 347 -3.78 11.81 -1.26
N GLY A 348 -3.98 13.11 -0.96
CA GLY A 348 -4.78 13.54 0.18
C GLY A 348 -4.16 13.10 1.50
N PHE A 349 -2.86 13.14 1.63
CA PHE A 349 -2.08 12.68 2.79
C PHE A 349 -2.18 11.17 3.05
N TYR A 350 -2.49 10.39 2.02
CA TYR A 350 -2.54 8.93 2.13
C TYR A 350 -1.13 8.32 2.13
N ASN A 351 -0.25 8.78 1.22
CA ASN A 351 1.10 8.25 1.03
C ASN A 351 2.11 9.01 1.90
N PHE A 352 2.49 8.48 3.05
CA PHE A 352 3.48 9.08 3.95
C PHE A 352 4.91 8.87 3.42
N PRO A 353 5.80 9.86 3.55
CA PRO A 353 7.14 9.81 2.94
C PRO A 353 8.08 8.81 3.63
N CYS A 354 8.77 7.99 2.83
CA CYS A 354 9.91 7.20 3.32
C CYS A 354 11.17 8.05 3.56
N PHE A 355 11.22 9.27 3.00
CA PHE A 355 12.29 10.25 3.21
C PHE A 355 11.67 11.51 3.84
N PRO A 356 11.72 11.67 5.19
CA PRO A 356 10.96 12.70 5.89
C PRO A 356 11.21 14.15 5.41
N SER A 357 12.41 14.46 4.92
CA SER A 357 12.75 15.79 4.43
C SER A 357 11.96 16.20 3.18
N THR A 358 11.35 15.25 2.46
CA THR A 358 10.53 15.53 1.27
C THR A 358 9.17 16.11 1.61
N ALA A 359 8.71 15.98 2.86
CA ALA A 359 7.49 16.61 3.35
C ALA A 359 7.75 17.27 4.73
N PRO A 360 8.53 18.37 4.78
CA PRO A 360 9.01 18.96 6.03
C PRO A 360 7.89 19.53 6.89
N ASN A 361 6.77 19.93 6.29
CA ASN A 361 5.62 20.51 6.97
C ASN A 361 4.50 19.48 7.21
N LEU A 362 4.77 18.19 7.05
CA LEU A 362 3.78 17.10 7.15
C LEU A 362 2.91 17.22 8.41
N LYS A 363 3.52 17.41 9.58
CA LYS A 363 2.80 17.50 10.87
C LYS A 363 1.83 18.67 10.91
N GLU A 364 2.20 19.80 10.34
CA GLU A 364 1.33 20.99 10.27
C GLU A 364 0.19 20.77 9.28
N GLU A 365 0.50 20.25 8.09
CA GLU A 365 -0.47 20.02 7.01
C GLU A 365 -1.56 19.03 7.43
N ILE A 366 -1.19 17.89 8.06
CA ILE A 366 -2.19 16.90 8.52
C ILE A 366 -2.95 17.36 9.77
N SER A 367 -2.41 18.31 10.54
CA SER A 367 -3.07 18.86 11.72
C SER A 367 -4.07 19.97 11.40
N ASN A 368 -4.06 20.51 10.18
CA ASN A 368 -4.89 21.62 9.74
C ASN A 368 -5.39 21.43 8.30
N ASP A 369 -5.89 20.24 7.99
CA ASP A 369 -6.39 19.92 6.66
C ASP A 369 -7.78 20.55 6.41
N PRO A 370 -7.91 21.55 5.52
CA PRO A 370 -9.18 22.20 5.26
C PRO A 370 -10.21 21.31 4.57
N LYS A 371 -9.81 20.14 4.06
CA LYS A 371 -10.71 19.16 3.45
C LYS A 371 -11.28 18.17 4.48
N ALA A 372 -10.69 18.11 5.66
CA ALA A 372 -11.14 17.23 6.73
C ALA A 372 -12.20 17.89 7.63
N ASP A 373 -13.06 17.10 8.22
CA ASP A 373 -14.04 17.55 9.22
C ASP A 373 -14.01 16.60 10.44
N PRO A 374 -13.47 17.03 11.60
CA PRO A 374 -12.85 18.34 11.84
C PRO A 374 -11.49 18.49 11.14
N PRO A 375 -10.98 19.72 10.94
CA PRO A 375 -9.71 19.95 10.23
C PRO A 375 -8.47 19.29 10.86
N ASP A 376 -8.49 18.99 12.13
CA ASP A 376 -7.43 18.32 12.88
C ASP A 376 -7.59 16.79 12.98
N LYS A 377 -8.55 16.23 12.24
CA LYS A 377 -8.85 14.77 12.22
C LYS A 377 -7.59 13.90 12.08
N TYR A 378 -6.67 14.29 11.20
CA TYR A 378 -5.47 13.50 10.87
C TYR A 378 -4.26 13.82 11.76
N LYS A 379 -4.37 14.75 12.71
CA LYS A 379 -3.30 15.11 13.64
C LYS A 379 -2.69 13.90 14.38
N VAL A 380 -3.50 12.92 14.68
CA VAL A 380 -3.11 11.65 15.33
C VAL A 380 -2.05 10.87 14.53
N LEU A 381 -1.89 11.13 13.23
CA LEU A 381 -0.88 10.51 12.39
C LEU A 381 0.48 11.22 12.44
N SER A 382 0.60 12.33 13.20
CA SER A 382 1.85 13.11 13.28
C SER A 382 3.00 12.39 13.99
N ASP A 383 2.70 11.35 14.76
CA ASP A 383 3.62 10.49 15.50
C ASP A 383 3.58 9.03 15.02
N VAL A 384 3.09 8.80 13.81
CA VAL A 384 2.88 7.45 13.25
C VAL A 384 4.12 6.55 13.32
N LEU A 385 5.32 7.10 13.21
CA LEU A 385 6.57 6.34 13.29
C LEU A 385 6.87 5.80 14.70
N ASP A 386 6.17 6.27 15.72
CA ASP A 386 6.31 5.73 17.08
C ASP A 386 5.55 4.41 17.25
N TRP A 387 4.60 4.11 16.34
CA TRP A 387 3.75 2.92 16.43
C TRP A 387 3.62 2.12 15.13
N ALA A 388 4.00 2.64 13.97
CA ALA A 388 4.03 1.87 12.72
C ALA A 388 5.34 1.09 12.58
N THR A 389 5.24 -0.16 12.10
CA THR A 389 6.39 -1.01 11.85
C THR A 389 6.22 -1.82 10.57
N ASN A 390 7.29 -2.46 10.10
CA ASN A 390 7.31 -3.21 8.85
C ASN A 390 6.71 -4.62 8.98
N VAL A 391 6.18 -5.13 7.89
CA VAL A 391 5.90 -6.57 7.74
C VAL A 391 7.19 -7.34 8.00
N GLY A 392 7.11 -8.37 8.85
CA GLY A 392 8.27 -9.12 9.33
C GLY A 392 8.87 -8.60 10.64
N HIS A 393 8.24 -7.57 11.27
CA HIS A 393 8.67 -7.08 12.60
C HIS A 393 8.85 -8.23 13.60
N PRO A 394 9.91 -8.18 14.46
CA PRO A 394 10.94 -7.13 14.60
C PRO A 394 12.08 -7.24 13.58
N GLY A 395 12.14 -8.30 12.77
CA GLY A 395 13.14 -8.51 11.74
C GLY A 395 12.83 -7.78 10.43
N TYR A 396 13.50 -8.21 9.36
CA TYR A 396 13.35 -7.67 8.01
C TYR A 396 12.24 -8.41 7.23
N ALA A 397 11.66 -7.76 6.24
CA ALA A 397 10.78 -8.38 5.26
C ALA A 397 11.60 -9.24 4.28
N THR A 398 11.83 -10.50 4.66
CA THR A 398 12.56 -11.46 3.84
C THR A 398 11.64 -12.19 2.87
N ALA A 399 12.20 -12.93 1.91
CA ALA A 399 11.43 -13.76 0.98
C ALA A 399 10.56 -14.82 1.69
N ALA A 400 10.99 -15.31 2.84
CA ALA A 400 10.18 -16.21 3.67
C ALA A 400 8.97 -15.48 4.28
N VAL A 401 9.17 -14.26 4.78
CA VAL A 401 8.09 -13.41 5.31
C VAL A 401 7.10 -13.04 4.21
N ASP A 402 7.59 -12.68 3.02
CA ASP A 402 6.78 -12.40 1.83
C ASP A 402 5.89 -13.61 1.46
N GLU A 403 6.43 -14.83 1.45
CA GLU A 403 5.62 -16.04 1.20
C GLU A 403 4.59 -16.30 2.32
N VAL A 404 4.96 -16.13 3.59
CA VAL A 404 4.01 -16.24 4.73
C VAL A 404 2.88 -15.23 4.58
N PHE A 405 3.20 -14.01 4.15
CA PHE A 405 2.23 -12.94 3.91
C PHE A 405 1.25 -13.30 2.78
N ASN A 406 1.77 -13.66 1.61
CA ASN A 406 0.98 -13.92 0.40
C ASN A 406 0.23 -15.27 0.43
N THR A 407 0.60 -16.18 1.33
CA THR A 407 -0.14 -17.44 1.57
C THR A 407 -1.13 -17.34 2.72
N PHE A 408 -1.27 -16.15 3.32
CA PHE A 408 -2.26 -15.85 4.37
C PHE A 408 -2.21 -16.80 5.58
N VAL A 409 -1.01 -17.22 5.98
CA VAL A 409 -0.84 -18.14 7.12
C VAL A 409 -1.43 -17.55 8.40
N ILE A 410 -1.12 -16.28 8.71
CA ILE A 410 -1.58 -15.60 9.92
C ILE A 410 -3.10 -15.36 9.89
N PRO A 411 -3.70 -14.75 8.86
CA PRO A 411 -5.16 -14.65 8.75
C PRO A 411 -5.88 -15.97 8.92
N THR A 412 -5.37 -17.03 8.28
CA THR A 412 -5.96 -18.38 8.36
C THR A 412 -5.92 -18.93 9.79
N MET A 413 -4.81 -18.74 10.51
CA MET A 413 -4.66 -19.15 11.91
C MET A 413 -5.72 -18.49 12.80
N PHE A 414 -5.89 -17.19 12.70
CA PHE A 414 -6.89 -16.44 13.46
C PHE A 414 -8.33 -16.82 13.10
N ALA A 415 -8.64 -16.95 11.81
CA ALA A 415 -9.97 -17.33 11.32
C ALA A 415 -10.43 -18.70 11.84
N LYS A 416 -9.55 -19.69 11.86
CA LYS A 416 -9.86 -21.03 12.38
C LYS A 416 -10.21 -21.02 13.87
N VAL A 417 -9.45 -20.25 14.66
CA VAL A 417 -9.71 -20.12 16.11
C VAL A 417 -11.00 -19.35 16.37
N ALA A 418 -11.26 -18.26 15.65
CA ALA A 418 -12.49 -17.49 15.79
C ALA A 418 -13.74 -18.30 15.45
N ARG A 419 -13.65 -19.23 14.47
CA ARG A 419 -14.71 -20.14 14.05
C ARG A 419 -14.86 -21.39 14.93
N ASP A 420 -14.08 -21.58 15.99
CA ASP A 420 -14.01 -22.82 16.79
C ASP A 420 -13.59 -24.07 16.00
N GLN A 421 -12.88 -23.90 14.89
CA GLN A 421 -12.37 -25.01 14.08
C GLN A 421 -11.11 -25.63 14.68
N GLU A 422 -10.31 -24.83 15.38
CA GLU A 422 -9.10 -25.25 16.09
C GLU A 422 -9.00 -24.57 17.45
N THR A 423 -8.30 -25.20 18.39
CA THR A 423 -7.91 -24.50 19.64
C THR A 423 -6.78 -23.51 19.34
N PRO A 424 -6.60 -22.46 20.14
CA PRO A 424 -5.48 -21.51 19.98
C PRO A 424 -4.12 -22.21 19.93
N GLU A 425 -3.90 -23.19 20.78
CA GLU A 425 -2.66 -23.97 20.88
C GLU A 425 -2.40 -24.79 19.60
N ASN A 426 -3.41 -25.47 19.09
CA ASN A 426 -3.29 -26.27 17.87
C ASN A 426 -3.10 -25.38 16.63
N ALA A 427 -3.81 -24.27 16.55
CA ALA A 427 -3.68 -23.30 15.46
C ALA A 427 -2.27 -22.67 15.41
N ALA A 428 -1.72 -22.28 16.57
CA ALA A 428 -0.37 -21.76 16.68
C ALA A 428 0.69 -22.81 16.28
N ALA A 429 0.53 -24.06 16.70
CA ALA A 429 1.44 -25.15 16.33
C ALA A 429 1.35 -25.50 14.83
N ALA A 430 0.16 -25.48 14.25
CA ALA A 430 -0.04 -25.69 12.82
C ALA A 430 0.58 -24.55 11.98
N ALA A 431 0.41 -23.30 12.42
CA ALA A 431 1.03 -22.14 11.80
C ALA A 431 2.56 -22.20 11.89
N GLU A 432 3.13 -22.58 13.04
CA GLU A 432 4.57 -22.78 13.19
C GLU A 432 5.12 -23.79 12.19
N LYS A 433 4.46 -24.94 12.04
CA LYS A 433 4.87 -25.96 11.08
C LYS A 433 4.93 -25.40 9.64
N GLU A 434 3.93 -24.64 9.25
CA GLU A 434 3.87 -24.05 7.92
C GLU A 434 4.90 -22.93 7.73
N VAL A 435 5.03 -22.02 8.70
CA VAL A 435 6.05 -20.96 8.68
C VAL A 435 7.45 -21.55 8.62
N ARG A 436 7.77 -22.58 9.41
CA ARG A 436 9.07 -23.28 9.34
C ARG A 436 9.31 -23.89 7.96
N ARG A 437 8.31 -24.57 7.38
CA ARG A 437 8.40 -25.11 6.02
C ARG A 437 8.77 -24.04 5.00
N ILE A 438 8.11 -22.89 5.08
CA ILE A 438 8.39 -21.74 4.20
C ILE A 438 9.79 -21.19 4.44
N PHE A 439 10.17 -20.95 5.70
CA PHE A 439 11.49 -20.43 6.04
C PHE A 439 12.62 -21.37 5.61
N ASP A 440 12.45 -22.69 5.80
CA ASP A 440 13.45 -23.68 5.38
C ASP A 440 13.59 -23.75 3.86
N LYS A 441 12.49 -23.63 3.10
CA LYS A 441 12.53 -23.49 1.63
C LYS A 441 13.41 -22.31 1.21
N TRP A 442 13.26 -21.15 1.84
CA TRP A 442 14.01 -19.95 1.49
C TRP A 442 15.43 -19.88 2.03
N LYS A 443 15.84 -20.79 2.94
CA LYS A 443 17.25 -20.96 3.33
C LYS A 443 18.09 -21.60 2.23
N THR A 444 17.45 -22.41 1.40
CA THR A 444 18.11 -23.20 0.35
C THR A 444 17.87 -22.64 -1.06
N ALA A 445 16.99 -21.67 -1.20
CA ALA A 445 16.66 -21.00 -2.47
C ALA A 445 17.60 -19.81 -2.71
#